data_0fb34464d7d6504972c393ae3610db79
#
_entry.id   0fb34464d7d6504972c393ae3610db79
#
_cell.length_a   1.000
_cell.length_b   1.000
_cell.length_c   1.000
_cell.angle_alpha   90.00
_cell.angle_beta   90.00
_cell.angle_gamma   90.00
#
_symmetry.space_group_name_H-M   'P 1'
#
loop_
_entity.id
_entity.type
_entity.pdbx_description
1 polymer ?
#
loop_
_entity_poly.entity_id
_entity_poly.type
_entity_poly.pdbx_seq_one_letter_code
_entity_poly.pdbx_strand_id
1 'polypeptide(L)'
;MQSNLDKIAIQLTSEISESLSRCGLMFRIFSRVKTESSLKHKLEVKYADKKVKIQDMIGIRIVTYFHDDIDALALYYSVGDVVKKSIDELDSSTFRPQRLNITSRIPADMVEEFKTALPENYRDCIEPTYEVQIRTVFSEGWHEVEHDLRYKCKEDWEGCESYSRALNGVIATLETAEWNMKAIFAEMARHNFSHSDYTAMLRNKFRLKFKSEKLSGCLDDHLRANTHLAEAALNTDRLIVICTLLTHKADFNLTYDNLFFLINRIEMMDFDLMAMEPAETKIMLDTFLNS
;
A
#
# COMPACT_ATOMS: atom_id res chain seq x y z
N MET A 1 -6.47 15.42 -25.49
CA MET A 1 -6.82 15.36 -24.07
C MET A 1 -6.36 14.05 -23.43
N GLN A 2 -6.97 12.93 -23.76
CA GLN A 2 -6.70 11.63 -23.13
C GLN A 2 -5.20 11.28 -23.11
N SER A 3 -4.52 11.36 -24.24
CA SER A 3 -3.10 11.00 -24.39
C SER A 3 -2.14 11.74 -23.44
N ASN A 4 -2.38 13.01 -23.10
CA ASN A 4 -1.48 13.76 -22.23
C ASN A 4 -1.80 13.50 -20.76
N LEU A 5 -3.07 13.37 -20.37
CA LEU A 5 -3.45 12.94 -19.03
C LEU A 5 -3.02 11.50 -18.75
N ASP A 6 -3.05 10.62 -19.76
CA ASP A 6 -2.54 9.25 -19.62
C ASP A 6 -1.02 9.24 -19.36
N LYS A 7 -0.24 10.13 -19.97
CA LYS A 7 1.21 10.27 -19.67
C LYS A 7 1.43 10.65 -18.21
N ILE A 8 0.71 11.66 -17.69
CA ILE A 8 0.80 12.07 -16.30
C ILE A 8 0.39 10.91 -15.37
N ALA A 9 -0.69 10.22 -15.69
CA ALA A 9 -1.13 9.06 -14.92
C ALA A 9 -0.08 7.94 -14.88
N ILE A 10 0.58 7.67 -16.00
CA ILE A 10 1.67 6.68 -16.11
C ILE A 10 2.87 7.13 -15.25
N GLN A 11 3.27 8.40 -15.33
CA GLN A 11 4.39 8.91 -14.55
C GLN A 11 4.12 8.81 -13.05
N LEU A 12 2.97 9.30 -12.57
CA LEU A 12 2.56 9.17 -11.16
C LEU A 12 2.53 7.71 -10.70
N THR A 13 2.01 6.82 -11.55
CA THR A 13 1.96 5.39 -11.28
C THR A 13 3.35 4.78 -11.17
N SER A 14 4.28 5.21 -12.04
CA SER A 14 5.68 4.75 -12.03
C SER A 14 6.38 5.17 -10.74
N GLU A 15 6.26 6.43 -10.33
CA GLU A 15 6.87 6.97 -9.10
C GLU A 15 6.36 6.25 -7.84
N ILE A 16 5.04 6.02 -7.75
CA ILE A 16 4.45 5.26 -6.65
C ILE A 16 4.93 3.81 -6.68
N SER A 17 4.90 3.17 -7.85
CA SER A 17 5.34 1.78 -8.03
C SER A 17 6.81 1.59 -7.65
N GLU A 18 7.67 2.53 -8.01
CA GLU A 18 9.08 2.51 -7.64
C GLU A 18 9.27 2.62 -6.12
N SER A 19 8.58 3.57 -5.47
CA SER A 19 8.63 3.74 -4.02
C SER A 19 8.20 2.48 -3.27
N LEU A 20 7.07 1.88 -3.65
CA LEU A 20 6.56 0.67 -3.03
C LEU A 20 7.47 -0.56 -3.30
N SER A 21 8.04 -0.63 -4.49
CA SER A 21 8.94 -1.72 -4.89
C SER A 21 10.27 -1.67 -4.13
N ARG A 22 10.81 -0.47 -3.87
CA ARG A 22 12.01 -0.29 -3.02
C ARG A 22 11.80 -0.86 -1.62
N CYS A 23 10.62 -0.67 -1.06
CA CYS A 23 10.25 -1.21 0.25
C CYS A 23 9.98 -2.72 0.24
N GLY A 24 10.01 -3.37 -0.92
CA GLY A 24 9.70 -4.79 -1.07
C GLY A 24 8.24 -5.16 -0.86
N LEU A 25 7.32 -4.21 -0.84
CA LEU A 25 5.90 -4.49 -0.72
C LEU A 25 5.40 -5.33 -1.89
N MET A 26 4.43 -6.20 -1.61
CA MET A 26 3.73 -6.99 -2.62
C MET A 26 2.44 -6.28 -2.99
N PHE A 27 2.37 -5.78 -4.23
CA PHE A 27 1.21 -5.04 -4.70
C PHE A 27 1.00 -5.22 -6.20
N ARG A 28 -0.17 -4.78 -6.66
CA ARG A 28 -0.46 -4.45 -8.05
C ARG A 28 -0.93 -3.00 -8.10
N ILE A 29 -0.64 -2.32 -9.20
CA ILE A 29 -1.01 -0.92 -9.38
C ILE A 29 -1.63 -0.72 -10.76
N PHE A 30 -2.69 0.07 -10.80
CA PHE A 30 -3.43 0.42 -12.01
C PHE A 30 -3.72 1.91 -11.99
N SER A 31 -3.76 2.52 -13.17
CA SER A 31 -4.23 3.90 -13.30
C SER A 31 -5.30 4.01 -14.37
N ARG A 32 -6.15 5.00 -14.22
CA ARG A 32 -7.12 5.37 -15.22
C ARG A 32 -7.31 6.88 -15.27
N VAL A 33 -7.55 7.39 -16.45
CA VAL A 33 -8.01 8.77 -16.66
C VAL A 33 -9.51 8.73 -16.90
N LYS A 34 -10.25 9.63 -16.27
CA LYS A 34 -11.70 9.73 -16.45
C LYS A 34 -12.01 10.17 -17.89
N THR A 35 -12.92 9.46 -18.55
CA THR A 35 -13.35 9.80 -19.91
C THR A 35 -14.18 11.10 -19.92
N GLU A 36 -14.19 11.81 -21.04
CA GLU A 36 -14.96 13.04 -21.19
C GLU A 36 -16.47 12.83 -20.95
N SER A 37 -17.01 11.68 -21.39
CA SER A 37 -18.42 11.33 -21.15
C SER A 37 -18.71 11.14 -19.64
N SER A 38 -17.80 10.49 -18.90
CA SER A 38 -17.91 10.33 -17.44
C SER A 38 -17.76 11.65 -16.71
N LEU A 39 -16.90 12.54 -17.22
CA LEU A 39 -16.71 13.89 -16.71
C LEU A 39 -17.98 14.73 -16.84
N LYS A 40 -18.55 14.76 -18.05
CA LYS A 40 -19.79 15.47 -18.36
C LYS A 40 -20.95 14.99 -17.49
N HIS A 41 -21.15 13.67 -17.42
CA HIS A 41 -22.20 13.09 -16.57
C HIS A 41 -22.03 13.46 -15.08
N LYS A 42 -20.79 13.44 -14.57
CA LYS A 42 -20.50 13.80 -13.18
C LYS A 42 -20.80 15.29 -12.90
N LEU A 43 -20.46 16.18 -13.84
CA LEU A 43 -20.75 17.61 -13.73
C LEU A 43 -22.26 17.88 -13.75
N GLU A 44 -23.00 17.22 -14.63
CA GLU A 44 -24.46 17.42 -14.75
C GLU A 44 -25.23 16.87 -13.53
N VAL A 45 -24.82 15.70 -12.99
CA VAL A 45 -25.61 15.01 -11.94
C VAL A 45 -25.17 15.37 -10.53
N LYS A 46 -23.85 15.47 -10.27
CA LYS A 46 -23.33 15.64 -8.91
C LYS A 46 -22.90 17.06 -8.56
N TYR A 47 -22.57 17.87 -9.55
CA TYR A 47 -21.93 19.17 -9.36
C TYR A 47 -22.72 20.35 -9.94
N ALA A 48 -23.89 20.12 -10.52
CA ALA A 48 -24.74 21.17 -11.14
C ALA A 48 -25.00 22.37 -10.22
N ASP A 49 -25.10 22.15 -8.90
CA ASP A 49 -25.39 23.20 -7.90
C ASP A 49 -24.27 23.38 -6.84
N LYS A 50 -23.11 22.75 -7.02
CA LYS A 50 -22.05 22.75 -5.99
C LYS A 50 -20.81 23.51 -6.47
N LYS A 51 -20.35 24.47 -5.65
CA LYS A 51 -19.03 25.14 -5.80
C LYS A 51 -17.83 24.21 -5.55
N VAL A 52 -18.01 22.89 -5.69
CA VAL A 52 -16.96 21.89 -5.41
C VAL A 52 -16.38 21.43 -6.73
N LYS A 53 -15.06 21.44 -6.84
CA LYS A 53 -14.33 21.00 -8.05
C LYS A 53 -14.14 19.49 -8.07
N ILE A 54 -13.97 18.96 -9.27
CA ILE A 54 -13.66 17.54 -9.50
C ILE A 54 -12.19 17.28 -9.12
N GLN A 55 -11.95 16.28 -8.28
CA GLN A 55 -10.64 15.94 -7.72
C GLN A 55 -10.08 14.60 -8.22
N ASP A 56 -10.86 13.83 -8.97
CA ASP A 56 -10.58 12.46 -9.38
C ASP A 56 -10.50 12.31 -10.91
N MET A 57 -9.87 13.27 -11.58
CA MET A 57 -9.64 13.20 -13.03
C MET A 57 -8.66 12.06 -13.39
N ILE A 58 -7.65 11.85 -12.55
CA ILE A 58 -6.75 10.71 -12.57
C ILE A 58 -7.03 9.87 -11.33
N GLY A 59 -7.24 8.57 -11.51
CA GLY A 59 -7.39 7.59 -10.44
C GLY A 59 -6.27 6.56 -10.51
N ILE A 60 -5.60 6.31 -9.37
CA ILE A 60 -4.61 5.27 -9.20
C ILE A 60 -5.14 4.26 -8.19
N ARG A 61 -5.04 2.97 -8.51
CA ARG A 61 -5.48 1.91 -7.62
C ARG A 61 -4.30 1.05 -7.23
N ILE A 62 -4.06 0.93 -5.92
CA ILE A 62 -3.04 0.07 -5.34
C ILE A 62 -3.77 -1.11 -4.68
N VAL A 63 -3.42 -2.31 -5.10
CA VAL A 63 -3.99 -3.56 -4.56
C VAL A 63 -2.88 -4.28 -3.81
N THR A 64 -2.97 -4.28 -2.49
CA THR A 64 -2.02 -4.95 -1.57
C THR A 64 -2.41 -6.41 -1.36
N TYR A 65 -1.48 -7.22 -0.86
CA TYR A 65 -1.77 -8.63 -0.62
C TYR A 65 -2.26 -8.89 0.82
N PHE A 66 -1.90 -8.02 1.75
CA PHE A 66 -2.26 -8.13 3.16
C PHE A 66 -2.94 -6.87 3.65
N HIS A 67 -3.83 -7.04 4.60
CA HIS A 67 -4.60 -5.94 5.18
C HIS A 67 -3.70 -4.92 5.91
N ASP A 68 -2.70 -5.40 6.66
CA ASP A 68 -1.76 -4.53 7.39
C ASP A 68 -0.82 -3.71 6.48
N ASP A 69 -0.76 -4.00 5.18
CA ASP A 69 -0.12 -3.12 4.20
C ASP A 69 -0.94 -1.84 3.95
N ILE A 70 -2.28 -1.91 4.08
CA ILE A 70 -3.15 -0.73 4.00
C ILE A 70 -2.84 0.23 5.15
N ASP A 71 -2.64 -0.29 6.38
CA ASP A 71 -2.30 0.52 7.56
C ASP A 71 -0.96 1.25 7.36
N ALA A 72 0.05 0.56 6.83
CA ALA A 72 1.35 1.14 6.51
C ALA A 72 1.24 2.27 5.48
N LEU A 73 0.48 2.03 4.40
CA LEU A 73 0.25 3.04 3.36
C LEU A 73 -0.61 4.21 3.89
N ALA A 74 -1.54 3.94 4.81
CA ALA A 74 -2.33 4.98 5.46
C ALA A 74 -1.46 5.93 6.27
N LEU A 75 -0.45 5.42 6.98
CA LEU A 75 0.52 6.23 7.71
C LEU A 75 1.46 6.99 6.75
N TYR A 76 1.99 6.33 5.74
CA TYR A 76 2.84 6.96 4.73
C TYR A 76 2.16 8.17 4.09
N TYR A 77 0.93 8.01 3.63
CA TYR A 77 0.16 9.10 3.04
C TYR A 77 -0.33 10.15 4.06
N SER A 78 -0.16 9.94 5.37
CA SER A 78 -0.51 10.98 6.37
C SER A 78 0.53 12.12 6.41
N VAL A 79 1.71 11.91 5.88
CA VAL A 79 2.87 12.83 5.96
C VAL A 79 3.06 13.60 4.64
N GLY A 80 2.39 13.23 3.55
CA GLY A 80 2.56 13.83 2.22
C GLY A 80 1.59 14.96 1.87
N ASP A 81 1.64 15.42 0.61
CA ASP A 81 0.76 16.46 0.03
C ASP A 81 -0.69 15.98 -0.17
N VAL A 82 -1.29 15.48 0.91
CA VAL A 82 -2.65 14.94 0.90
C VAL A 82 -3.66 16.05 1.14
N VAL A 83 -4.62 16.19 0.22
CA VAL A 83 -5.74 17.13 0.32
C VAL A 83 -6.86 16.55 1.17
N LYS A 84 -7.12 15.25 1.00
CA LYS A 84 -8.19 14.54 1.69
C LYS A 84 -7.84 13.07 1.86
N LYS A 85 -8.13 12.54 3.04
CA LYS A 85 -8.04 11.11 3.35
C LYS A 85 -9.40 10.63 3.86
N SER A 86 -9.90 9.55 3.31
CA SER A 86 -11.12 8.88 3.76
C SER A 86 -10.82 7.41 3.96
N ILE A 87 -11.04 6.95 5.18
CA ILE A 87 -10.96 5.52 5.54
C ILE A 87 -12.39 5.12 5.84
N ASP A 88 -12.87 4.03 5.23
CA ASP A 88 -14.14 3.45 5.65
C ASP A 88 -13.94 2.85 7.04
N GLU A 89 -14.62 3.41 8.05
CA GLU A 89 -14.60 2.87 9.41
C GLU A 89 -15.28 1.49 9.41
N LEU A 90 -14.62 0.53 10.03
CA LEU A 90 -15.20 -0.80 10.26
C LEU A 90 -16.32 -0.65 11.29
N ASP A 91 -17.55 -0.82 10.87
CA ASP A 91 -18.69 -0.93 11.77
C ASP A 91 -18.74 -2.37 12.31
N SER A 92 -18.77 -2.51 13.62
CA SER A 92 -18.86 -3.82 14.30
C SER A 92 -20.13 -4.63 13.94
N SER A 93 -21.13 -3.99 13.36
CA SER A 93 -22.42 -4.60 12.99
C SER A 93 -22.53 -4.95 11.49
N THR A 94 -21.64 -4.42 10.63
CA THR A 94 -21.72 -4.60 9.19
C THR A 94 -20.36 -4.93 8.57
N PHE A 95 -20.33 -5.96 7.75
CA PHE A 95 -19.16 -6.29 6.93
C PHE A 95 -19.16 -5.40 5.69
N ARG A 96 -18.12 -4.61 5.53
CA ARG A 96 -17.85 -3.77 4.36
C ARG A 96 -16.37 -3.86 4.00
N PRO A 97 -16.03 -3.87 2.71
CA PRO A 97 -14.63 -3.83 2.31
C PRO A 97 -14.00 -2.53 2.82
N GLN A 98 -12.92 -2.64 3.57
CA GLN A 98 -12.17 -1.46 3.98
C GLN A 98 -11.52 -0.82 2.75
N ARG A 99 -11.78 0.46 2.57
CA ARG A 99 -11.24 1.28 1.48
C ARG A 99 -10.47 2.43 2.08
N LEU A 100 -9.28 2.64 1.61
CA LEU A 100 -8.53 3.85 1.87
C LEU A 100 -8.51 4.65 0.57
N ASN A 101 -9.17 5.80 0.56
CA ASN A 101 -9.17 6.73 -0.55
C ASN A 101 -8.42 8.00 -0.14
N ILE A 102 -7.46 8.39 -0.95
CA ILE A 102 -6.58 9.53 -0.72
C ILE A 102 -6.67 10.44 -1.93
N THR A 103 -6.88 11.72 -1.71
CA THR A 103 -6.75 12.73 -2.74
C THR A 103 -5.44 13.47 -2.53
N SER A 104 -4.54 13.37 -3.48
CA SER A 104 -3.22 14.01 -3.46
C SER A 104 -3.12 15.09 -4.52
N ARG A 105 -2.26 16.09 -4.30
CA ARG A 105 -1.97 17.13 -5.29
C ARG A 105 -1.10 16.56 -6.41
N ILE A 106 -1.35 17.01 -7.64
CA ILE A 106 -0.42 16.80 -8.76
C ILE A 106 0.91 17.51 -8.41
N PRO A 107 2.07 16.88 -8.59
CA PRO A 107 3.38 17.50 -8.38
C PRO A 107 3.49 18.84 -9.13
N ALA A 108 4.16 19.82 -8.52
CA ALA A 108 4.18 21.20 -9.00
C ALA A 108 4.72 21.33 -10.43
N ASP A 109 5.69 20.49 -10.81
CA ASP A 109 6.29 20.42 -12.13
C ASP A 109 5.34 19.86 -13.22
N MET A 110 4.31 19.10 -12.83
CA MET A 110 3.31 18.52 -13.75
C MET A 110 2.02 19.36 -13.82
N VAL A 111 1.81 20.34 -12.94
CA VAL A 111 0.52 21.08 -12.84
C VAL A 111 0.16 21.80 -14.14
N GLU A 112 1.12 22.44 -14.80
CA GLU A 112 0.85 23.19 -16.04
C GLU A 112 0.53 22.24 -17.21
N GLU A 113 1.22 21.10 -17.28
CA GLU A 113 0.92 20.06 -18.27
C GLU A 113 -0.48 19.47 -18.02
N PHE A 114 -0.84 19.20 -16.77
CA PHE A 114 -2.16 18.72 -16.37
C PHE A 114 -3.26 19.71 -16.80
N LYS A 115 -3.12 20.99 -16.47
CA LYS A 115 -4.11 22.03 -16.86
C LYS A 115 -4.26 22.17 -18.37
N THR A 116 -3.14 22.11 -19.10
CA THR A 116 -3.13 22.24 -20.56
C THR A 116 -3.80 21.04 -21.23
N ALA A 117 -3.67 19.86 -20.63
CA ALA A 117 -4.31 18.63 -21.11
C ALA A 117 -5.83 18.59 -20.91
N LEU A 118 -6.39 19.46 -20.04
CA LEU A 118 -7.83 19.53 -19.82
C LEU A 118 -8.53 20.33 -20.91
N PRO A 119 -9.78 19.96 -21.29
CA PRO A 119 -10.60 20.80 -22.18
C PRO A 119 -10.83 22.18 -21.54
N GLU A 120 -10.77 23.21 -22.36
CA GLU A 120 -10.86 24.61 -21.91
C GLU A 120 -12.10 24.90 -21.06
N ASN A 121 -13.25 24.37 -21.49
CA ASN A 121 -14.54 24.53 -20.83
C ASN A 121 -14.65 23.84 -19.46
N TYR A 122 -13.71 22.97 -19.09
CA TYR A 122 -13.76 22.23 -17.81
C TYR A 122 -12.59 22.57 -16.88
N ARG A 123 -11.60 23.37 -17.30
CA ARG A 123 -10.40 23.70 -16.51
C ARG A 123 -10.73 24.26 -15.14
N ASP A 124 -11.70 25.17 -15.06
CA ASP A 124 -12.10 25.82 -13.80
C ASP A 124 -12.87 24.89 -12.86
N CYS A 125 -13.42 23.81 -13.39
CA CYS A 125 -14.21 22.83 -12.65
C CYS A 125 -13.38 21.67 -12.11
N ILE A 126 -12.08 21.59 -12.43
CA ILE A 126 -11.20 20.47 -12.08
C ILE A 126 -10.03 20.99 -11.25
N GLU A 127 -9.76 20.33 -10.12
CA GLU A 127 -8.57 20.59 -9.31
C GLU A 127 -7.36 19.79 -9.84
N PRO A 128 -6.14 20.32 -9.72
CA PRO A 128 -4.92 19.58 -10.06
C PRO A 128 -4.61 18.55 -8.96
N THR A 129 -5.44 17.52 -8.89
CA THR A 129 -5.36 16.43 -7.93
C THR A 129 -5.56 15.08 -8.61
N TYR A 130 -5.14 14.02 -7.94
CA TYR A 130 -5.42 12.65 -8.32
C TYR A 130 -5.90 11.85 -7.11
N GLU A 131 -6.70 10.82 -7.34
CA GLU A 131 -7.19 9.93 -6.31
C GLU A 131 -6.35 8.65 -6.26
N VAL A 132 -5.90 8.26 -5.07
CA VAL A 132 -5.29 6.95 -4.81
C VAL A 132 -6.27 6.11 -4.01
N GLN A 133 -6.66 4.96 -4.56
CA GLN A 133 -7.52 3.97 -3.92
C GLN A 133 -6.67 2.78 -3.50
N ILE A 134 -6.66 2.45 -2.22
CA ILE A 134 -5.88 1.32 -1.68
C ILE A 134 -6.84 0.27 -1.16
N ARG A 135 -6.63 -0.98 -1.57
CA ARG A 135 -7.45 -2.14 -1.23
C ARG A 135 -6.61 -3.39 -1.14
N THR A 136 -7.15 -4.44 -0.54
CA THR A 136 -6.56 -5.78 -0.63
C THR A 136 -7.02 -6.51 -1.88
N VAL A 137 -6.30 -7.56 -2.25
CA VAL A 137 -6.67 -8.46 -3.36
C VAL A 137 -8.09 -9.02 -3.20
N PHE A 138 -8.49 -9.38 -1.98
CA PHE A 138 -9.83 -9.95 -1.74
C PHE A 138 -10.92 -8.88 -1.79
N SER A 139 -10.69 -7.73 -1.17
CA SER A 139 -11.66 -6.63 -1.19
C SER A 139 -11.84 -6.04 -2.58
N GLU A 140 -10.76 -5.99 -3.38
CA GLU A 140 -10.80 -5.54 -4.77
C GLU A 140 -11.64 -6.47 -5.65
N GLY A 141 -11.39 -7.79 -5.57
CA GLY A 141 -12.13 -8.76 -6.38
C GLY A 141 -13.64 -8.73 -6.10
N TRP A 142 -14.01 -8.66 -4.82
CA TRP A 142 -15.43 -8.54 -4.46
C TRP A 142 -16.03 -7.20 -4.92
N HIS A 143 -15.27 -6.11 -4.76
CA HIS A 143 -15.76 -4.78 -5.14
C HIS A 143 -16.02 -4.66 -6.64
N GLU A 144 -15.17 -5.20 -7.50
CA GLU A 144 -15.40 -5.18 -8.96
C GLU A 144 -16.70 -5.91 -9.33
N VAL A 145 -16.95 -7.08 -8.71
CA VAL A 145 -18.19 -7.82 -8.91
C VAL A 145 -19.41 -7.05 -8.39
N GLU A 146 -19.32 -6.55 -7.16
CA GLU A 146 -20.40 -5.78 -6.54
C GLU A 146 -20.73 -4.50 -7.32
N HIS A 147 -19.71 -3.77 -7.74
CA HIS A 147 -19.85 -2.51 -8.44
C HIS A 147 -20.49 -2.71 -9.82
N ASP A 148 -20.06 -3.71 -10.58
CA ASP A 148 -20.52 -3.88 -11.95
C ASP A 148 -21.85 -4.66 -12.05
N LEU A 149 -22.11 -5.60 -11.15
CA LEU A 149 -23.27 -6.46 -11.21
C LEU A 149 -24.38 -6.13 -10.20
N ARG A 150 -24.12 -5.30 -9.19
CA ARG A 150 -25.14 -4.83 -8.24
C ARG A 150 -25.30 -3.33 -8.23
N TYR A 151 -24.22 -2.57 -7.99
CA TYR A 151 -24.30 -1.12 -7.85
C TYR A 151 -24.76 -0.43 -9.14
N LYS A 152 -24.26 -0.85 -10.30
CA LYS A 152 -24.69 -0.32 -11.61
C LYS A 152 -26.05 -0.88 -12.08
N CYS A 153 -26.44 -2.04 -11.59
CA CYS A 153 -27.65 -2.76 -11.99
C CYS A 153 -28.65 -2.85 -10.83
N LYS A 154 -28.88 -1.74 -10.12
CA LYS A 154 -29.73 -1.71 -8.91
C LYS A 154 -31.12 -2.26 -9.14
N GLU A 155 -31.69 -2.00 -10.31
CA GLU A 155 -33.05 -2.41 -10.69
C GLU A 155 -33.17 -3.95 -10.72
N ASP A 156 -32.11 -4.67 -11.09
CA ASP A 156 -32.09 -6.14 -11.11
C ASP A 156 -32.13 -6.76 -9.69
N TRP A 157 -31.84 -5.94 -8.67
CA TRP A 157 -31.75 -6.38 -7.26
C TRP A 157 -32.95 -5.94 -6.41
N GLU A 158 -33.92 -5.24 -7.00
CA GLU A 158 -35.16 -4.86 -6.31
C GLU A 158 -35.97 -6.10 -5.97
N GLY A 159 -36.39 -6.24 -4.70
CA GLY A 159 -37.08 -7.43 -4.20
C GLY A 159 -36.19 -8.69 -4.02
N CYS A 160 -34.87 -8.53 -4.16
CA CYS A 160 -33.90 -9.62 -4.08
C CYS A 160 -33.00 -9.54 -2.82
N GLU A 161 -33.58 -9.19 -1.66
CA GLU A 161 -32.85 -8.94 -0.41
C GLU A 161 -32.06 -10.14 0.09
N SER A 162 -32.59 -11.37 -0.13
CA SER A 162 -31.91 -12.61 0.25
C SER A 162 -30.60 -12.82 -0.53
N TYR A 163 -30.58 -12.47 -1.81
CA TYR A 163 -29.36 -12.54 -2.64
C TYR A 163 -28.38 -11.41 -2.29
N SER A 164 -28.88 -10.21 -2.02
CA SER A 164 -28.06 -9.11 -1.52
C SER A 164 -27.38 -9.46 -0.20
N ARG A 165 -28.13 -10.11 0.73
CA ARG A 165 -27.56 -10.63 1.98
C ARG A 165 -26.50 -11.70 1.74
N ALA A 166 -26.76 -12.63 0.82
CA ALA A 166 -25.79 -13.67 0.47
C ALA A 166 -24.49 -13.09 -0.11
N LEU A 167 -24.59 -12.11 -1.02
CA LEU A 167 -23.42 -11.40 -1.56
C LEU A 167 -22.64 -10.66 -0.47
N ASN A 168 -23.33 -10.02 0.50
CA ASN A 168 -22.68 -9.43 1.66
C ASN A 168 -22.02 -10.48 2.57
N GLY A 169 -22.53 -11.70 2.64
CA GLY A 169 -21.90 -12.82 3.34
C GLY A 169 -20.55 -13.23 2.72
N VAL A 170 -20.40 -13.06 1.40
CA VAL A 170 -19.12 -13.33 0.72
C VAL A 170 -18.02 -12.39 1.21
N ILE A 171 -18.29 -11.07 1.35
CA ILE A 171 -17.27 -10.15 1.86
C ILE A 171 -16.87 -10.47 3.30
N ALA A 172 -17.80 -10.89 4.15
CA ALA A 172 -17.48 -11.34 5.50
C ALA A 172 -16.53 -12.55 5.51
N THR A 173 -16.75 -13.48 4.60
CA THR A 173 -15.86 -14.65 4.43
C THR A 173 -14.48 -14.23 3.94
N LEU A 174 -14.39 -13.31 2.98
CA LEU A 174 -13.12 -12.81 2.46
C LEU A 174 -12.33 -12.05 3.52
N GLU A 175 -12.98 -11.20 4.31
CA GLU A 175 -12.35 -10.48 5.42
C GLU A 175 -11.81 -11.46 6.48
N THR A 176 -12.59 -12.47 6.85
CA THR A 176 -12.14 -13.54 7.74
C THR A 176 -10.94 -14.30 7.16
N ALA A 177 -10.94 -14.56 5.85
CA ALA A 177 -9.83 -15.22 5.16
C ALA A 177 -8.54 -14.37 5.20
N GLU A 178 -8.63 -13.05 5.09
CA GLU A 178 -7.49 -12.13 5.22
C GLU A 178 -6.85 -12.21 6.62
N TRP A 179 -7.68 -12.17 7.68
CA TRP A 179 -7.22 -12.32 9.05
C TRP A 179 -6.55 -13.68 9.30
N ASN A 180 -7.16 -14.76 8.82
CA ASN A 180 -6.60 -16.10 8.94
C ASN A 180 -5.27 -16.24 8.20
N MET A 181 -5.16 -15.68 6.99
CA MET A 181 -3.93 -15.69 6.22
C MET A 181 -2.79 -14.96 6.96
N LYS A 182 -3.06 -13.79 7.54
CA LYS A 182 -2.09 -13.06 8.37
C LYS A 182 -1.66 -13.90 9.59
N ALA A 183 -2.60 -14.55 10.28
CA ALA A 183 -2.32 -15.40 11.43
C ALA A 183 -1.42 -16.60 11.05
N ILE A 184 -1.69 -17.27 9.93
CA ILE A 184 -0.87 -18.38 9.41
C ILE A 184 0.58 -17.95 9.20
N PHE A 185 0.83 -16.80 8.56
CA PHE A 185 2.20 -16.31 8.36
C PHE A 185 2.88 -15.94 9.68
N ALA A 186 2.15 -15.39 10.65
CA ALA A 186 2.69 -15.13 11.99
C ALA A 186 3.06 -16.43 12.74
N GLU A 187 2.25 -17.48 12.61
CA GLU A 187 2.56 -18.80 13.18
C GLU A 187 3.74 -19.46 12.47
N MET A 188 3.79 -19.37 11.14
CA MET A 188 4.95 -19.87 10.35
C MET A 188 6.25 -19.16 10.75
N ALA A 189 6.23 -17.86 11.03
CA ALA A 189 7.40 -17.14 11.51
C ALA A 189 7.88 -17.69 12.86
N ARG A 190 6.97 -17.93 13.82
CA ARG A 190 7.28 -18.55 15.13
C ARG A 190 7.79 -19.98 14.98
N HIS A 191 7.17 -20.78 14.11
CA HIS A 191 7.62 -22.14 13.80
C HIS A 191 9.04 -22.14 13.26
N ASN A 192 9.36 -21.31 12.29
CA ASN A 192 10.70 -21.21 11.70
C ASN A 192 11.72 -20.72 12.73
N PHE A 193 11.37 -19.77 13.60
CA PHE A 193 12.22 -19.36 14.72
C PHE A 193 12.55 -20.55 15.63
N SER A 194 11.56 -21.36 16.02
CA SER A 194 11.80 -22.53 16.89
C SER A 194 12.68 -23.61 16.28
N HIS A 195 12.81 -23.62 14.94
CA HIS A 195 13.70 -24.53 14.19
C HIS A 195 15.01 -23.85 13.77
N SER A 196 15.29 -22.64 14.27
CA SER A 196 16.46 -21.83 13.92
C SER A 196 16.63 -21.59 12.40
N ASP A 197 15.51 -21.54 11.67
CA ASP A 197 15.48 -21.07 10.28
C ASP A 197 15.13 -19.59 10.25
N TYR A 198 16.13 -18.76 10.54
CA TYR A 198 15.93 -17.31 10.67
C TYR A 198 15.64 -16.62 9.33
N THR A 199 16.09 -17.17 8.21
CA THR A 199 15.73 -16.69 6.88
C THR A 199 14.22 -16.84 6.63
N ALA A 200 13.69 -18.04 6.86
CA ALA A 200 12.25 -18.29 6.69
C ALA A 200 11.42 -17.54 7.74
N MET A 201 11.94 -17.38 8.96
CA MET A 201 11.32 -16.54 9.99
C MET A 201 11.13 -15.11 9.50
N LEU A 202 12.20 -14.45 9.03
CA LEU A 202 12.14 -13.08 8.51
C LEU A 202 11.20 -12.94 7.30
N ARG A 203 11.25 -13.92 6.39
CA ARG A 203 10.36 -13.95 5.20
C ARG A 203 8.88 -13.97 5.60
N ASN A 204 8.52 -14.84 6.52
CA ASN A 204 7.13 -15.00 6.96
C ASN A 204 6.68 -13.87 7.89
N LYS A 205 7.58 -13.33 8.71
CA LYS A 205 7.30 -12.19 9.60
C LYS A 205 7.05 -10.91 8.81
N PHE A 206 7.96 -10.54 7.92
CA PHE A 206 7.91 -9.26 7.22
C PHE A 206 7.14 -9.32 5.90
N ARG A 207 7.00 -10.49 5.26
CA ARG A 207 6.23 -10.69 4.02
C ARG A 207 6.57 -9.66 2.94
N LEU A 208 7.89 -9.44 2.74
CA LEU A 208 8.45 -8.53 1.75
C LEU A 208 9.14 -9.31 0.62
N LYS A 209 9.38 -8.67 -0.51
CA LYS A 209 10.21 -9.18 -1.60
C LYS A 209 11.67 -8.82 -1.35
N PHE A 210 12.46 -9.81 -0.99
CA PHE A 210 13.89 -9.64 -0.78
C PHE A 210 14.69 -9.80 -2.07
N LYS A 211 15.82 -9.11 -2.16
CA LYS A 211 16.79 -9.20 -3.27
C LYS A 211 17.84 -10.30 -3.06
N SER A 212 17.92 -10.87 -1.86
CA SER A 212 18.76 -12.02 -1.53
C SER A 212 17.90 -13.28 -1.33
N GLU A 213 18.49 -14.46 -1.47
CA GLU A 213 17.78 -15.72 -1.25
C GLU A 213 17.71 -16.09 0.23
N LYS A 214 18.76 -15.78 0.99
CA LYS A 214 18.91 -16.12 2.42
C LYS A 214 19.79 -15.12 3.16
N LEU A 215 19.84 -15.25 4.48
CA LEU A 215 20.85 -14.63 5.34
C LEU A 215 22.26 -15.10 4.95
N SER A 216 23.25 -14.23 5.15
CA SER A 216 24.66 -14.64 5.07
C SER A 216 24.98 -15.64 6.16
N GLY A 217 25.93 -16.54 5.88
CA GLY A 217 26.36 -17.54 6.88
C GLY A 217 26.87 -16.90 8.16
N CYS A 218 27.62 -15.81 8.05
CA CYS A 218 28.16 -15.09 9.21
C CYS A 218 27.04 -14.57 10.13
N LEU A 219 25.99 -13.96 9.57
CA LEU A 219 24.88 -13.46 10.36
C LEU A 219 24.02 -14.62 10.90
N ASP A 220 23.75 -15.65 10.10
CA ASP A 220 22.98 -16.82 10.54
C ASP A 220 23.68 -17.54 11.72
N ASP A 221 25.02 -17.74 11.65
CA ASP A 221 25.81 -18.34 12.73
C ASP A 221 25.77 -17.46 14.00
N HIS A 222 25.89 -16.14 13.85
CA HIS A 222 25.81 -15.21 14.97
C HIS A 222 24.45 -15.28 15.66
N LEU A 223 23.35 -15.33 14.90
CA LEU A 223 21.99 -15.43 15.42
C LEU A 223 21.74 -16.79 16.12
N ARG A 224 22.35 -17.87 15.63
CA ARG A 224 22.29 -19.19 16.29
C ARG A 224 23.00 -19.18 17.65
N ALA A 225 24.09 -18.43 17.76
CA ALA A 225 24.78 -18.23 19.03
C ALA A 225 24.06 -17.27 19.98
N ASN A 226 23.29 -16.32 19.43
CA ASN A 226 22.60 -15.24 20.16
C ASN A 226 21.11 -15.21 19.81
N THR A 227 20.37 -16.27 20.17
CA THR A 227 18.97 -16.49 19.78
C THR A 227 18.04 -15.34 20.21
N HIS A 228 18.38 -14.62 21.28
CA HIS A 228 17.60 -13.46 21.75
C HIS A 228 17.52 -12.33 20.71
N LEU A 229 18.52 -12.19 19.82
CA LEU A 229 18.51 -11.21 18.75
C LEU A 229 17.49 -11.60 17.66
N ALA A 230 17.44 -12.88 17.30
CA ALA A 230 16.42 -13.37 16.38
C ALA A 230 15.01 -13.28 16.97
N GLU A 231 14.86 -13.50 18.28
CA GLU A 231 13.61 -13.32 19.02
C GLU A 231 13.18 -11.85 19.02
N ALA A 232 14.11 -10.91 19.23
CA ALA A 232 13.84 -9.48 19.15
C ALA A 232 13.31 -9.09 17.75
N ALA A 233 13.95 -9.59 16.67
CA ALA A 233 13.48 -9.37 15.31
C ALA A 233 12.09 -9.98 15.05
N LEU A 234 11.79 -11.15 15.60
CA LEU A 234 10.48 -11.78 15.52
C LEU A 234 9.40 -10.92 16.21
N ASN A 235 9.73 -10.25 17.31
CA ASN A 235 8.83 -9.43 18.10
C ASN A 235 8.74 -7.97 17.60
N THR A 236 9.66 -7.51 16.74
CA THR A 236 9.62 -6.17 16.14
C THR A 236 8.29 -5.95 15.42
N ASP A 237 7.70 -4.77 15.56
CA ASP A 237 6.48 -4.44 14.84
C ASP A 237 6.78 -4.25 13.34
N ARG A 238 6.14 -5.08 12.51
CA ARG A 238 6.24 -5.00 11.05
C ARG A 238 5.88 -3.61 10.51
N LEU A 239 4.91 -2.95 11.13
CA LEU A 239 4.44 -1.63 10.70
C LEU A 239 5.55 -0.58 10.84
N ILE A 240 6.31 -0.59 11.93
CA ILE A 240 7.45 0.31 12.14
C ILE A 240 8.47 0.13 11.01
N VAL A 241 8.85 -1.11 10.71
CA VAL A 241 9.82 -1.41 9.66
C VAL A 241 9.36 -0.93 8.28
N ILE A 242 8.11 -1.22 7.91
CA ILE A 242 7.57 -0.80 6.61
C ILE A 242 7.45 0.73 6.54
N CYS A 243 6.98 1.38 7.59
CA CYS A 243 6.90 2.84 7.63
C CYS A 243 8.30 3.47 7.50
N THR A 244 9.31 2.93 8.18
CA THR A 244 10.70 3.38 8.03
C THR A 244 11.15 3.25 6.58
N LEU A 245 10.92 2.08 5.94
CA LEU A 245 11.28 1.86 4.54
C LEU A 245 10.53 2.79 3.56
N LEU A 246 9.30 3.18 3.86
CA LEU A 246 8.49 4.07 3.01
C LEU A 246 8.83 5.55 3.18
N THR A 247 9.17 6.00 4.39
CA THR A 247 9.40 7.42 4.69
C THR A 247 10.76 7.91 4.24
N HIS A 248 11.77 7.05 4.27
CA HIS A 248 13.12 7.39 3.82
C HIS A 248 13.25 7.24 2.30
N LYS A 249 13.78 8.28 1.64
CA LYS A 249 13.84 8.36 0.17
C LYS A 249 15.10 7.78 -0.44
N ALA A 250 16.16 7.63 0.36
CA ALA A 250 17.41 7.05 -0.12
C ALA A 250 17.23 5.58 -0.53
N ASP A 251 18.07 5.13 -1.46
CA ASP A 251 18.05 3.75 -1.91
C ASP A 251 18.41 2.79 -0.79
N PHE A 252 17.57 1.78 -0.60
CA PHE A 252 17.78 0.70 0.34
C PHE A 252 17.83 -0.64 -0.39
N ASN A 253 18.98 -1.31 -0.31
CA ASN A 253 19.14 -2.64 -0.88
C ASN A 253 18.52 -3.69 0.07
N LEU A 254 17.24 -4.01 -0.11
CA LEU A 254 16.47 -4.90 0.77
C LEU A 254 16.92 -6.37 0.62
N THR A 255 17.99 -6.72 1.32
CA THR A 255 18.42 -8.11 1.58
C THR A 255 17.99 -8.54 2.98
N TYR A 256 18.07 -9.83 3.31
CA TYR A 256 17.78 -10.31 4.66
C TYR A 256 18.76 -9.71 5.68
N ASP A 257 20.03 -9.64 5.35
CA ASP A 257 21.05 -9.05 6.23
C ASP A 257 20.79 -7.56 6.47
N ASN A 258 20.56 -6.80 5.40
CA ASN A 258 20.32 -5.37 5.51
C ASN A 258 19.03 -5.06 6.27
N LEU A 259 17.97 -5.87 6.09
CA LEU A 259 16.77 -5.74 6.91
C LEU A 259 17.08 -5.99 8.38
N PHE A 260 17.87 -7.04 8.69
CA PHE A 260 18.21 -7.36 10.07
C PHE A 260 19.04 -6.25 10.72
N PHE A 261 20.01 -5.71 10.01
CA PHE A 261 20.79 -4.55 10.48
C PHE A 261 19.95 -3.29 10.61
N LEU A 262 18.97 -3.06 9.70
CA LEU A 262 18.02 -1.96 9.87
C LEU A 262 17.20 -2.13 11.15
N ILE A 263 16.65 -3.31 11.41
CA ILE A 263 15.91 -3.61 12.63
C ILE A 263 16.80 -3.37 13.87
N ASN A 264 18.06 -3.78 13.80
CA ASN A 264 19.00 -3.50 14.87
C ASN A 264 19.15 -1.99 15.11
N ARG A 265 19.28 -1.20 14.05
CA ARG A 265 19.46 0.26 14.15
C ARG A 265 18.24 1.01 14.67
N ILE A 266 17.03 0.53 14.44
CA ILE A 266 15.77 1.22 14.84
C ILE A 266 15.19 0.70 16.16
N GLU A 267 15.50 -0.56 16.57
CA GLU A 267 14.84 -1.21 17.69
C GLU A 267 15.81 -1.78 18.74
N MET A 268 16.83 -2.56 18.31
CA MET A 268 17.63 -3.36 19.24
C MET A 268 18.83 -2.59 19.80
N MET A 269 19.51 -1.80 18.97
CA MET A 269 20.72 -1.04 19.31
C MET A 269 21.87 -1.93 19.82
N ASP A 270 21.96 -3.16 19.33
CA ASP A 270 23.02 -4.11 19.71
C ASP A 270 24.35 -3.75 19.05
N PHE A 271 25.41 -3.58 19.85
CA PHE A 271 26.72 -3.12 19.38
C PHE A 271 27.49 -4.21 18.63
N ASP A 272 27.31 -5.46 18.95
CA ASP A 272 27.99 -6.57 18.26
C ASP A 272 27.45 -6.70 16.84
N LEU A 273 26.13 -6.57 16.64
CA LEU A 273 25.52 -6.49 15.32
C LEU A 273 25.98 -5.26 14.54
N MET A 274 26.09 -4.08 15.19
CA MET A 274 26.64 -2.88 14.53
C MET A 274 28.10 -3.08 14.09
N ALA A 275 28.89 -3.82 14.86
CA ALA A 275 30.28 -4.13 14.51
C ALA A 275 30.38 -5.14 13.34
N MET A 276 29.36 -5.95 13.13
CA MET A 276 29.27 -6.93 12.03
C MET A 276 28.83 -6.29 10.71
N GLU A 277 28.29 -5.07 10.72
CA GLU A 277 27.85 -4.42 9.49
C GLU A 277 29.01 -4.26 8.50
N PRO A 278 28.88 -4.76 7.25
CA PRO A 278 29.84 -4.44 6.20
C PRO A 278 29.93 -2.93 5.98
N ALA A 279 31.10 -2.42 5.61
CA ALA A 279 31.31 -0.98 5.42
C ALA A 279 30.29 -0.33 4.47
N GLU A 280 29.97 -1.01 3.37
CA GLU A 280 28.96 -0.56 2.40
C GLU A 280 27.55 -0.54 3.02
N THR A 281 27.18 -1.55 3.81
CA THR A 281 25.90 -1.61 4.53
C THR A 281 25.80 -0.48 5.55
N LYS A 282 26.87 -0.22 6.29
CA LYS A 282 26.93 0.87 7.27
C LYS A 282 26.70 2.22 6.62
N ILE A 283 27.40 2.53 5.52
CA ILE A 283 27.24 3.77 4.77
C ILE A 283 25.80 3.89 4.23
N MET A 284 25.26 2.79 3.68
CA MET A 284 23.88 2.75 3.18
C MET A 284 22.87 3.04 4.30
N LEU A 285 22.99 2.38 5.46
CA LEU A 285 22.08 2.59 6.60
C LEU A 285 22.19 4.00 7.17
N ASP A 286 23.42 4.53 7.33
CA ASP A 286 23.63 5.89 7.81
C ASP A 286 23.03 6.93 6.84
N THR A 287 23.18 6.72 5.53
CA THR A 287 22.57 7.58 4.51
C THR A 287 21.06 7.46 4.52
N PHE A 288 20.54 6.23 4.59
CA PHE A 288 19.10 5.94 4.58
C PHE A 288 18.40 6.55 5.79
N LEU A 289 18.89 6.33 7.00
CA LEU A 289 18.24 6.81 8.23
C LEU A 289 18.33 8.33 8.42
N ASN A 290 19.24 9.02 7.70
CA ASN A 290 19.35 10.48 7.72
C ASN A 290 18.68 11.19 6.51
N SER A 291 17.97 10.45 5.64
CA SER A 291 17.32 10.97 4.41
C SER A 291 15.82 11.43 4.63
#